data_6f49c4e4ae41af460d54609b6ffe314b
#
_entry.id   6f49c4e4ae41af460d54609b6ffe314b
#
_cell.length_a   1.000
_cell.length_b   1.000
_cell.length_c   1.000
_cell.angle_alpha   90.00
_cell.angle_beta   90.00
_cell.angle_gamma   90.00
#
_symmetry.space_group_name_H-M   'P 1'
#
loop_
_entity.id
_entity.type
_entity.pdbx_description
1 polymer ?
#
loop_
_entity_poly.entity_id
_entity_poly.type
_entity_poly.pdbx_seq_one_letter_code
_entity_poly.pdbx_strand_id
1 'polypeptide(L)'
;MRKEDKIAIIAQLGELLKQYPHFYLVDVEGMNAASTSSLRRKCFEKGLKMVVVKNTLMIKALENAEENFDELKPVMVGTTALMLTETANVPAKLIKELNSKKQEKPAFKAAYAEGAIYVGADQLNTLAALKSKNELIADVIAALESPIMNVLSALENKEEAKAVEPAAEPAAEVAAEPAAEAAADPATEPAAEPAAE
;
A
#
# COMPACT_ATOMS: atom_id res chain seq x y z
N MET A 1 -14.05 -27.60 -25.84
CA MET A 1 -14.43 -26.20 -26.03
C MET A 1 -14.56 -25.93 -27.52
N ARG A 2 -15.72 -25.55 -28.00
CA ARG A 2 -15.98 -25.23 -29.40
C ARG A 2 -15.31 -23.88 -29.77
N LYS A 3 -15.16 -23.60 -31.06
CA LYS A 3 -14.57 -22.32 -31.49
C LYS A 3 -15.44 -21.12 -31.10
N GLU A 4 -16.75 -21.29 -31.17
CA GLU A 4 -17.77 -20.30 -30.78
C GLU A 4 -17.67 -19.91 -29.29
N ASP A 5 -17.55 -20.92 -28.41
CA ASP A 5 -17.38 -20.68 -26.96
C ASP A 5 -16.14 -19.84 -26.64
N LYS A 6 -15.03 -20.08 -27.35
CA LYS A 6 -13.78 -19.32 -27.16
C LYS A 6 -13.94 -17.86 -27.57
N ILE A 7 -14.62 -17.61 -28.68
CA ILE A 7 -14.89 -16.25 -29.17
C ILE A 7 -15.79 -15.51 -28.17
N ALA A 8 -16.84 -16.18 -27.69
CA ALA A 8 -17.74 -15.61 -26.68
C ALA A 8 -16.99 -15.24 -25.38
N ILE A 9 -16.10 -16.12 -24.90
CA ILE A 9 -15.30 -15.85 -23.69
C ILE A 9 -14.34 -14.68 -23.92
N ILE A 10 -13.67 -14.61 -25.08
CA ILE A 10 -12.77 -13.49 -25.42
C ILE A 10 -13.54 -12.18 -25.45
N ALA A 11 -14.74 -12.16 -26.05
CA ALA A 11 -15.59 -10.98 -26.07
C ALA A 11 -16.02 -10.55 -24.66
N GLN A 12 -16.48 -11.49 -23.83
CA GLN A 12 -16.82 -11.22 -22.42
C GLN A 12 -15.63 -10.69 -21.62
N LEU A 13 -14.42 -11.24 -21.82
CA LEU A 13 -13.21 -10.74 -21.16
C LEU A 13 -12.86 -9.32 -21.63
N GLY A 14 -13.00 -9.03 -22.93
CA GLY A 14 -12.78 -7.69 -23.45
C GLY A 14 -13.75 -6.66 -22.86
N GLU A 15 -15.03 -7.02 -22.71
CA GLU A 15 -16.02 -6.18 -22.03
C GLU A 15 -15.66 -5.94 -20.55
N LEU A 16 -15.24 -6.99 -19.85
CA LEU A 16 -14.82 -6.86 -18.46
C LEU A 16 -13.57 -5.99 -18.29
N LEU A 17 -12.59 -6.10 -19.18
CA LEU A 17 -11.40 -5.26 -19.16
C LEU A 17 -11.72 -3.78 -19.45
N LYS A 18 -12.73 -3.51 -20.28
CA LYS A 18 -13.22 -2.14 -20.52
C LYS A 18 -14.02 -1.58 -19.33
N GLN A 19 -14.73 -2.45 -18.58
CA GLN A 19 -15.56 -2.05 -17.45
C GLN A 19 -14.71 -1.70 -16.21
N TYR A 20 -13.59 -2.43 -16.00
CA TYR A 20 -12.73 -2.25 -14.83
C TYR A 20 -11.39 -1.66 -15.23
N PRO A 21 -11.01 -0.48 -14.69
CA PRO A 21 -9.77 0.20 -15.06
C PRO A 21 -8.51 -0.49 -14.52
N HIS A 22 -8.66 -1.33 -13.49
CA HIS A 22 -7.52 -2.01 -12.87
C HIS A 22 -7.73 -3.51 -12.82
N PHE A 23 -6.70 -4.25 -13.16
CA PHE A 23 -6.72 -5.70 -13.04
C PHE A 23 -5.40 -6.27 -12.52
N TYR A 24 -5.51 -7.39 -11.85
CA TYR A 24 -4.40 -8.12 -11.23
C TYR A 24 -4.36 -9.56 -11.74
N LEU A 25 -3.16 -10.02 -12.05
CA LEU A 25 -2.87 -11.40 -12.43
C LEU A 25 -2.24 -12.11 -11.22
N VAL A 26 -2.91 -13.13 -10.74
CA VAL A 26 -2.53 -13.83 -9.52
C VAL A 26 -2.44 -15.32 -9.79
N ASP A 27 -1.45 -15.97 -9.18
CA ASP A 27 -1.31 -17.42 -9.22
C ASP A 27 -2.13 -18.08 -8.11
N VAL A 28 -2.99 -19.01 -8.51
CA VAL A 28 -3.83 -19.80 -7.60
C VAL A 28 -3.49 -21.28 -7.65
N GLU A 29 -2.33 -21.62 -8.23
CA GLU A 29 -1.90 -23.01 -8.36
C GLU A 29 -1.64 -23.64 -7.00
N GLY A 30 -2.12 -24.89 -6.80
CA GLY A 30 -1.93 -25.64 -5.55
C GLY A 30 -2.78 -25.19 -4.37
N MET A 31 -3.73 -24.28 -4.54
CA MET A 31 -4.68 -23.92 -3.48
C MET A 31 -5.76 -25.00 -3.28
N ASN A 32 -6.05 -25.32 -2.03
CA ASN A 32 -7.17 -26.19 -1.66
C ASN A 32 -8.52 -25.53 -2.01
N ALA A 33 -9.55 -26.36 -2.23
CA ALA A 33 -10.92 -25.87 -2.50
C ALA A 33 -11.45 -24.94 -1.40
N ALA A 34 -11.17 -25.25 -0.13
CA ALA A 34 -11.53 -24.41 1.00
C ALA A 34 -10.85 -23.03 0.95
N SER A 35 -9.54 -22.98 0.65
CA SER A 35 -8.78 -21.73 0.51
C SER A 35 -9.27 -20.91 -0.68
N THR A 36 -9.54 -21.56 -1.82
CA THR A 36 -10.07 -20.88 -3.01
C THR A 36 -11.48 -20.33 -2.74
N SER A 37 -12.33 -21.05 -2.02
CA SER A 37 -13.66 -20.56 -1.63
C SER A 37 -13.57 -19.37 -0.67
N SER A 38 -12.67 -19.43 0.31
CA SER A 38 -12.38 -18.32 1.23
C SER A 38 -11.86 -17.10 0.50
N LEU A 39 -10.94 -17.28 -0.46
CA LEU A 39 -10.43 -16.21 -1.31
C LEU A 39 -11.56 -15.54 -2.09
N ARG A 40 -12.43 -16.31 -2.74
CA ARG A 40 -13.58 -15.78 -3.50
C ARG A 40 -14.54 -14.99 -2.62
N ARG A 41 -14.80 -15.43 -1.38
CA ARG A 41 -15.64 -14.70 -0.43
C ARG A 41 -15.04 -13.36 -0.07
N LYS A 42 -13.75 -13.34 0.26
CA LYS A 42 -13.03 -12.09 0.58
C LYS A 42 -12.95 -11.13 -0.62
N CYS A 43 -12.78 -11.68 -1.83
CA CYS A 43 -12.87 -10.87 -3.05
C CYS A 43 -14.25 -10.23 -3.18
N PHE A 44 -15.31 -11.00 -2.97
CA PHE A 44 -16.68 -10.50 -3.05
C PHE A 44 -16.98 -9.43 -1.97
N GLU A 45 -16.56 -9.65 -0.73
CA GLU A 45 -16.69 -8.69 0.38
C GLU A 45 -16.01 -7.35 0.10
N LYS A 46 -14.89 -7.39 -0.63
CA LYS A 46 -14.11 -6.19 -1.03
C LYS A 46 -14.49 -5.63 -2.41
N GLY A 47 -15.56 -6.13 -3.03
CA GLY A 47 -16.02 -5.69 -4.34
C GLY A 47 -15.11 -6.07 -5.52
N LEU A 48 -14.27 -7.10 -5.34
CA LEU A 48 -13.37 -7.59 -6.37
C LEU A 48 -14.05 -8.70 -7.18
N LYS A 49 -13.95 -8.63 -8.51
CA LYS A 49 -14.41 -9.70 -9.39
C LYS A 49 -13.25 -10.62 -9.73
N MET A 50 -13.32 -11.87 -9.28
CA MET A 50 -12.30 -12.88 -9.55
C MET A 50 -12.76 -13.85 -10.62
N VAL A 51 -12.02 -13.96 -11.71
CA VAL A 51 -12.28 -14.87 -12.84
C VAL A 51 -11.02 -15.69 -13.13
N VAL A 52 -11.15 -17.00 -13.22
CA VAL A 52 -10.06 -17.88 -13.62
C VAL A 52 -10.21 -18.20 -15.09
N VAL A 53 -9.22 -17.86 -15.89
CA VAL A 53 -9.27 -17.98 -17.35
C VAL A 53 -8.03 -18.67 -17.86
N LYS A 54 -8.17 -19.33 -19.01
CA LYS A 54 -7.04 -19.93 -19.70
C LYS A 54 -6.13 -18.81 -20.27
N ASN A 55 -4.82 -18.89 -20.02
CA ASN A 55 -3.85 -17.86 -20.41
C ASN A 55 -3.91 -17.50 -21.91
N THR A 56 -4.07 -18.49 -22.79
CA THR A 56 -4.17 -18.25 -24.23
C THR A 56 -5.42 -17.43 -24.65
N LEU A 57 -6.52 -17.51 -23.87
CA LEU A 57 -7.71 -16.69 -24.11
C LEU A 57 -7.53 -15.28 -23.56
N MET A 58 -6.86 -15.17 -22.43
CA MET A 58 -6.48 -13.90 -21.82
C MET A 58 -5.57 -13.08 -22.73
N ILE A 59 -4.49 -13.70 -23.26
CA ILE A 59 -3.56 -13.05 -24.20
C ILE A 59 -4.33 -12.49 -25.40
N LYS A 60 -5.24 -13.28 -26.01
CA LYS A 60 -6.07 -12.80 -27.12
C LYS A 60 -7.04 -11.70 -26.74
N ALA A 61 -7.57 -11.71 -25.52
CA ALA A 61 -8.43 -10.64 -25.04
C ALA A 61 -7.63 -9.34 -24.83
N LEU A 62 -6.40 -9.42 -24.35
CA LEU A 62 -5.49 -8.28 -24.17
C LEU A 62 -4.97 -7.73 -25.52
N GLU A 63 -4.72 -8.60 -26.51
CA GLU A 63 -4.37 -8.17 -27.88
C GLU A 63 -5.50 -7.42 -28.59
N ASN A 64 -6.76 -7.71 -28.23
CA ASN A 64 -7.92 -6.98 -28.73
C ASN A 64 -8.22 -5.70 -27.93
N ALA A 65 -7.52 -5.47 -26.81
CA ALA A 65 -7.61 -4.23 -26.06
C ALA A 65 -6.79 -3.12 -26.74
N GLU A 66 -7.19 -1.87 -26.53
CA GLU A 66 -6.54 -0.71 -27.17
C GLU A 66 -5.16 -0.38 -26.59
N GLU A 67 -4.80 -0.98 -25.46
CA GLU A 67 -3.56 -0.74 -24.72
C GLU A 67 -2.52 -1.85 -24.98
N ASN A 68 -1.25 -1.47 -24.94
CA ASN A 68 -0.14 -2.41 -25.14
C ASN A 68 0.16 -3.20 -23.85
N PHE A 69 -0.24 -4.45 -23.83
CA PHE A 69 0.02 -5.38 -22.73
C PHE A 69 1.10 -6.42 -23.03
N ASP A 70 2.04 -6.11 -23.92
CA ASP A 70 3.07 -7.07 -24.35
C ASP A 70 3.97 -7.52 -23.18
N GLU A 71 4.21 -6.66 -22.20
CA GLU A 71 5.00 -6.98 -21.01
C GLU A 71 4.33 -8.02 -20.09
N LEU A 72 3.00 -8.18 -20.17
CA LEU A 72 2.28 -9.17 -19.39
C LEU A 72 2.32 -10.58 -19.98
N LYS A 73 2.58 -10.71 -21.30
CA LYS A 73 2.60 -12.00 -22.00
C LYS A 73 3.59 -13.01 -21.39
N PRO A 74 4.86 -12.65 -21.10
CA PRO A 74 5.83 -13.58 -20.54
C PRO A 74 5.49 -14.04 -19.12
N VAL A 75 4.69 -13.26 -18.38
CA VAL A 75 4.32 -13.56 -16.99
C VAL A 75 3.11 -14.50 -16.90
N MET A 76 2.35 -14.65 -17.98
CA MET A 76 1.16 -15.50 -18.05
C MET A 76 1.51 -16.99 -18.23
N VAL A 77 2.29 -17.55 -17.32
CA VAL A 77 2.66 -18.98 -17.28
C VAL A 77 1.96 -19.64 -16.09
N GLY A 78 1.54 -20.89 -16.21
CA GLY A 78 0.85 -21.64 -15.16
C GLY A 78 -0.62 -21.25 -15.00
N THR A 79 -1.17 -21.46 -13.80
CA THR A 79 -2.56 -21.12 -13.50
C THR A 79 -2.69 -19.64 -13.16
N THR A 80 -3.51 -18.91 -13.89
CA THR A 80 -3.69 -17.49 -13.69
C THR A 80 -5.15 -17.17 -13.37
N ALA A 81 -5.36 -16.45 -12.28
CA ALA A 81 -6.62 -15.83 -11.94
C ALA A 81 -6.55 -14.33 -12.20
N LEU A 82 -7.58 -13.80 -12.83
CA LEU A 82 -7.79 -12.39 -13.06
C LEU A 82 -8.64 -11.82 -11.94
N MET A 83 -8.16 -10.80 -11.25
CA MET A 83 -8.90 -10.00 -10.28
C MET A 83 -9.14 -8.63 -10.87
N LEU A 84 -10.38 -8.23 -11.02
CA LEU A 84 -10.83 -6.97 -11.58
C LEU A 84 -11.33 -6.06 -10.46
N THR A 85 -10.99 -4.78 -10.52
CA THR A 85 -11.36 -3.80 -9.50
C THR A 85 -11.46 -2.38 -10.05
N GLU A 86 -12.23 -1.56 -9.35
CA GLU A 86 -12.28 -0.11 -9.58
C GLU A 86 -11.19 0.64 -8.82
N THR A 87 -10.66 0.05 -7.73
CA THR A 87 -9.67 0.68 -6.86
C THR A 87 -8.35 -0.09 -6.91
N ALA A 88 -7.27 0.57 -7.28
CA ALA A 88 -5.97 -0.06 -7.51
C ALA A 88 -5.39 -0.79 -6.29
N ASN A 89 -5.55 -0.27 -5.07
CA ASN A 89 -4.87 -0.78 -3.88
C ASN A 89 -5.53 -2.00 -3.20
N VAL A 90 -6.83 -2.24 -3.46
CA VAL A 90 -7.62 -3.25 -2.74
C VAL A 90 -7.12 -4.68 -2.95
N PRO A 91 -6.85 -5.14 -4.19
CA PRO A 91 -6.33 -6.48 -4.41
C PRO A 91 -4.95 -6.70 -3.79
N ALA A 92 -4.07 -5.69 -3.88
CA ALA A 92 -2.72 -5.77 -3.31
C ALA A 92 -2.75 -5.91 -1.78
N LYS A 93 -3.60 -5.12 -1.09
CA LYS A 93 -3.82 -5.24 0.35
C LYS A 93 -4.39 -6.62 0.72
N LEU A 94 -5.33 -7.15 -0.06
CA LEU A 94 -5.91 -8.47 0.16
C LEU A 94 -4.87 -9.58 0.01
N ILE A 95 -4.06 -9.55 -1.04
CA ILE A 95 -2.98 -10.54 -1.26
C ILE A 95 -1.96 -10.47 -0.10
N LYS A 96 -1.60 -9.26 0.35
CA LYS A 96 -0.69 -9.07 1.48
C LYS A 96 -1.26 -9.62 2.79
N GLU A 97 -2.55 -9.41 3.06
CA GLU A 97 -3.25 -9.98 4.22
C GLU A 97 -3.27 -11.52 4.21
N LEU A 98 -3.39 -12.13 3.03
CA LEU A 98 -3.38 -13.58 2.88
C LEU A 98 -1.97 -14.15 3.05
N ASN A 99 -0.97 -13.52 2.43
CA ASN A 99 0.42 -13.94 2.53
C ASN A 99 0.97 -13.77 3.96
N SER A 100 0.50 -12.78 4.74
CA SER A 100 0.87 -12.60 6.15
C SER A 100 0.45 -13.78 7.03
N LYS A 101 -0.58 -14.53 6.64
CA LYS A 101 -1.09 -15.70 7.38
C LYS A 101 -0.37 -17.01 7.08
N LYS A 102 0.91 -16.96 6.64
CA LYS A 102 1.75 -18.12 6.27
C LYS A 102 1.22 -18.94 5.09
N GLN A 103 0.40 -18.35 4.27
CA GLN A 103 0.01 -18.94 3.00
C GLN A 103 0.84 -18.28 1.91
N GLU A 104 1.70 -19.04 1.26
CA GLU A 104 2.52 -18.54 0.13
C GLU A 104 1.67 -18.19 -1.09
N LYS A 105 0.40 -18.57 -1.09
CA LYS A 105 -0.54 -18.37 -2.19
C LYS A 105 -1.84 -17.72 -1.68
N PRO A 106 -2.41 -16.81 -2.47
CA PRO A 106 -2.17 -16.51 -3.90
C PRO A 106 -0.88 -15.69 -4.14
N ALA A 107 -0.06 -16.12 -5.11
CA ALA A 107 1.15 -15.39 -5.48
C ALA A 107 0.82 -14.30 -6.51
N PHE A 108 1.38 -13.13 -6.33
CA PHE A 108 1.24 -12.02 -7.26
C PHE A 108 2.16 -12.24 -8.47
N LYS A 109 1.63 -12.11 -9.68
CA LYS A 109 2.38 -12.19 -10.94
C LYS A 109 2.61 -10.82 -11.56
N ALA A 110 1.54 -10.13 -11.85
CA ALA A 110 1.56 -8.80 -12.44
C ALA A 110 0.25 -8.06 -12.17
N ALA A 111 0.26 -6.75 -12.33
CA ALA A 111 -0.93 -5.92 -12.29
C ALA A 111 -0.86 -4.80 -13.32
N TYR A 112 -2.01 -4.36 -13.72
CA TYR A 112 -2.21 -3.12 -14.43
C TYR A 112 -3.02 -2.17 -13.55
N ALA A 113 -2.40 -1.06 -13.18
CA ALA A 113 -3.02 -0.07 -12.29
C ALA A 113 -2.61 1.35 -12.72
N GLU A 114 -3.58 2.25 -12.82
CA GLU A 114 -3.37 3.67 -13.13
C GLU A 114 -2.55 3.93 -14.41
N GLY A 115 -2.74 3.08 -15.44
CA GLY A 115 -2.02 3.23 -16.71
C GLY A 115 -0.58 2.68 -16.71
N ALA A 116 -0.13 2.06 -15.60
CA ALA A 116 1.19 1.47 -15.49
C ALA A 116 1.11 -0.05 -15.27
N ILE A 117 2.08 -0.76 -15.82
CA ILE A 117 2.22 -2.21 -15.67
C ILE A 117 3.24 -2.49 -14.57
N TYR A 118 2.85 -3.31 -13.61
CA TYR A 118 3.69 -3.75 -12.50
C TYR A 118 3.92 -5.25 -12.62
N VAL A 119 5.17 -5.66 -12.78
CA VAL A 119 5.58 -7.06 -12.95
C VAL A 119 6.47 -7.49 -11.79
N GLY A 120 6.17 -8.66 -11.21
CA GLY A 120 6.98 -9.27 -10.15
C GLY A 120 6.47 -9.03 -8.73
N ALA A 121 6.78 -9.99 -7.85
CA ALA A 121 6.30 -10.01 -6.47
C ALA A 121 6.76 -8.80 -5.64
N ASP A 122 7.90 -8.19 -5.98
CA ASP A 122 8.47 -7.02 -5.28
C ASP A 122 7.56 -5.80 -5.38
N GLN A 123 6.83 -5.66 -6.49
CA GLN A 123 5.93 -4.53 -6.74
C GLN A 123 4.64 -4.59 -5.91
N LEU A 124 4.36 -5.72 -5.26
CA LEU A 124 3.16 -5.88 -4.42
C LEU A 124 3.13 -4.86 -3.28
N ASN A 125 4.28 -4.56 -2.68
CA ASN A 125 4.36 -3.58 -1.59
C ASN A 125 4.10 -2.16 -2.08
N THR A 126 4.59 -1.81 -3.25
CA THR A 126 4.35 -0.53 -3.92
C THR A 126 2.86 -0.36 -4.23
N LEU A 127 2.25 -1.40 -4.82
CA LEU A 127 0.81 -1.43 -5.13
C LEU A 127 -0.08 -1.35 -3.87
N ALA A 128 0.34 -1.98 -2.76
CA ALA A 128 -0.38 -1.91 -1.50
C ALA A 128 -0.26 -0.52 -0.83
N ALA A 129 0.81 0.22 -1.13
CA ALA A 129 1.05 1.57 -0.64
C ALA A 129 0.37 2.65 -1.51
N LEU A 130 -0.05 2.32 -2.74
CA LEU A 130 -0.84 3.24 -3.57
C LEU A 130 -2.11 3.64 -2.83
N LYS A 131 -2.39 4.94 -2.84
CA LYS A 131 -3.63 5.48 -2.29
C LYS A 131 -4.69 5.51 -3.38
N SER A 132 -5.93 5.27 -3.03
CA SER A 132 -7.04 5.42 -3.96
C SER A 132 -7.26 6.90 -4.30
N LYS A 133 -7.89 7.19 -5.43
CA LYS A 133 -8.24 8.56 -5.84
C LYS A 133 -8.94 9.34 -4.72
N ASN A 134 -9.87 8.70 -4.03
CA ASN A 134 -10.62 9.32 -2.94
C ASN A 134 -9.73 9.55 -1.70
N GLU A 135 -8.81 8.61 -1.39
CA GLU A 135 -7.82 8.78 -0.32
C GLU A 135 -6.85 9.93 -0.61
N LEU A 136 -6.41 10.09 -1.87
CA LEU A 136 -5.56 11.22 -2.28
C LEU A 136 -6.29 12.57 -2.13
N ILE A 137 -7.55 12.64 -2.53
CA ILE A 137 -8.37 13.85 -2.37
C ILE A 137 -8.55 14.17 -0.88
N ALA A 138 -8.85 13.16 -0.05
CA ALA A 138 -8.97 13.33 1.39
C ALA A 138 -7.66 13.81 2.04
N ASP A 139 -6.52 13.30 1.61
CA ASP A 139 -5.20 13.76 2.08
C ASP A 139 -4.94 15.24 1.74
N VAL A 140 -5.30 15.67 0.54
CA VAL A 140 -5.15 17.07 0.14
C VAL A 140 -6.04 17.97 1.01
N ILE A 141 -7.27 17.56 1.25
CA ILE A 141 -8.19 18.30 2.14
C ILE A 141 -7.62 18.36 3.56
N ALA A 142 -7.19 17.22 4.10
CA ALA A 142 -6.59 17.15 5.43
C ALA A 142 -5.31 18.00 5.55
N ALA A 143 -4.48 18.05 4.49
CA ALA A 143 -3.29 18.91 4.46
C ALA A 143 -3.64 20.41 4.49
N LEU A 144 -4.76 20.82 3.88
CA LEU A 144 -5.24 22.19 3.90
C LEU A 144 -5.91 22.55 5.23
N GLU A 145 -6.56 21.58 5.86
CA GLU A 145 -7.26 21.77 7.15
C GLU A 145 -6.28 21.68 8.34
N SER A 146 -5.18 20.94 8.22
CA SER A 146 -4.25 20.67 9.32
C SER A 146 -3.68 21.94 9.98
N PRO A 147 -3.31 23.03 9.26
CA PRO A 147 -2.86 24.26 9.90
C PRO A 147 -3.93 24.90 10.78
N ILE A 148 -5.18 24.85 10.33
CA ILE A 148 -6.32 25.42 11.06
C ILE A 148 -6.60 24.62 12.32
N MET A 149 -6.60 23.28 12.20
CA MET A 149 -6.79 22.36 13.33
C MET A 149 -5.67 22.48 14.36
N ASN A 150 -4.41 22.65 13.92
CA ASN A 150 -3.28 22.85 14.82
C ASN A 150 -3.40 24.16 15.62
N VAL A 151 -3.89 25.24 14.99
CA VAL A 151 -4.13 26.52 15.69
C VAL A 151 -5.29 26.38 16.67
N LEU A 152 -6.38 25.71 16.27
CA LEU A 152 -7.54 25.46 17.13
C LEU A 152 -7.14 24.64 18.37
N SER A 153 -6.45 23.53 18.19
CA SER A 153 -6.01 22.71 19.32
C SER A 153 -4.98 23.43 20.21
N ALA A 154 -4.14 24.31 19.64
CA ALA A 154 -3.23 25.13 20.43
C ALA A 154 -3.99 26.19 21.25
N LEU A 155 -5.11 26.71 20.74
CA LEU A 155 -5.97 27.66 21.47
C LEU A 155 -6.78 26.94 22.56
N GLU A 156 -7.36 25.78 22.26
CA GLU A 156 -8.08 24.94 23.24
C GLU A 156 -7.18 24.52 24.39
N ASN A 157 -5.98 24.02 24.09
CA ASN A 157 -5.00 23.69 25.13
C ASN A 157 -4.56 24.90 25.97
N LYS A 158 -4.53 26.10 25.38
CA LYS A 158 -4.22 27.34 26.07
C LYS A 158 -5.37 27.83 26.95
N GLU A 159 -6.62 27.59 26.53
CA GLU A 159 -7.79 27.87 27.34
C GLU A 159 -7.92 26.89 28.52
N GLU A 160 -7.64 25.60 28.30
CA GLU A 160 -7.60 24.60 29.38
C GLU A 160 -6.46 24.89 30.37
N ALA A 161 -5.28 25.27 29.90
CA ALA A 161 -4.17 25.69 30.77
C ALA A 161 -4.52 26.96 31.57
N LYS A 162 -5.32 27.86 31.02
CA LYS A 162 -5.75 29.09 31.69
C LYS A 162 -6.93 28.86 32.66
N ALA A 163 -7.67 27.77 32.47
CA ALA A 163 -8.78 27.37 33.34
C ALA A 163 -8.29 26.58 34.60
N VAL A 164 -7.03 26.13 34.59
CA VAL A 164 -6.40 25.39 35.72
C VAL A 164 -5.62 26.30 36.67
N GLU A 165 -5.43 27.60 36.33
CA GLU A 165 -4.86 28.58 37.27
C GLU A 165 -5.90 29.58 37.79
N PRO A 166 -6.50 29.30 38.99
CA PRO A 166 -6.70 30.39 39.91
C PRO A 166 -6.09 30.09 41.27
N ALA A 167 -5.27 30.99 41.71
CA ALA A 167 -4.80 31.21 43.08
C ALA A 167 -3.48 30.55 43.47
N ALA A 168 -2.41 31.26 43.24
CA ALA A 168 -1.45 31.60 44.27
C ALA A 168 -0.43 32.61 43.76
N GLU A 169 -0.68 33.88 43.94
CA GLU A 169 0.32 34.93 44.17
C GLU A 169 0.28 35.29 45.68
N PRO A 170 1.21 36.05 46.25
CA PRO A 170 2.62 36.21 45.99
C PRO A 170 3.45 36.11 47.32
N ALA A 171 4.73 36.05 47.26
CA ALA A 171 5.58 36.85 48.17
C ALA A 171 7.09 36.58 48.01
N ALA A 172 7.77 37.66 47.72
CA ALA A 172 9.05 38.08 48.27
C ALA A 172 10.29 37.30 47.76
N GLU A 173 11.04 37.88 46.96
CA GLU A 173 12.03 38.99 47.13
C GLU A 173 13.41 38.47 47.58
N VAL A 174 14.39 38.93 46.83
CA VAL A 174 15.74 39.37 47.16
C VAL A 174 16.92 38.41 46.96
N ALA A 175 17.71 38.81 45.97
CA ALA A 175 19.18 38.97 45.93
C ALA A 175 20.06 37.73 46.02
N ALA A 176 20.92 37.47 45.15
CA ALA A 176 22.16 38.06 44.81
C ALA A 176 22.96 37.19 43.86
N GLU A 177 23.38 37.73 42.77
CA GLU A 177 24.64 37.45 42.08
C GLU A 177 25.81 37.82 43.03
N PRO A 178 27.12 37.59 42.81
CA PRO A 178 27.71 37.02 41.57
C PRO A 178 28.96 36.13 41.80
N ALA A 179 29.57 35.81 40.72
CA ALA A 179 31.02 35.72 40.46
C ALA A 179 31.72 34.36 40.51
N ALA A 180 32.23 34.08 39.38
CA ALA A 180 33.64 33.89 38.97
C ALA A 180 34.17 32.47 39.15
N GLU A 181 34.61 31.97 38.10
CA GLU A 181 35.85 32.00 37.35
C GLU A 181 36.61 30.66 37.41
N ALA A 182 36.97 30.28 36.29
CA ALA A 182 38.26 29.78 35.82
C ALA A 182 38.52 28.27 35.75
N ALA A 183 38.61 27.84 34.56
CA ALA A 183 39.81 27.26 33.92
C ALA A 183 40.26 25.86 34.35
N ALA A 184 40.28 24.96 33.46
CA ALA A 184 41.46 24.45 32.78
C ALA A 184 41.24 23.05 32.22
N ASP A 185 41.24 22.92 30.94
CA ASP A 185 41.83 21.83 30.21
C ASP A 185 43.33 21.67 30.55
N PRO A 186 44.07 20.58 30.42
CA PRO A 186 44.21 19.91 29.15
C PRO A 186 44.52 18.38 29.16
N ALA A 187 44.27 17.79 27.99
CA ALA A 187 45.06 16.78 27.30
C ALA A 187 45.74 15.62 28.05
N THR A 188 45.51 14.42 27.52
CA THR A 188 46.58 13.63 26.89
C THR A 188 46.05 12.27 26.41
N GLU A 189 45.97 12.08 25.12
CA GLU A 189 46.26 10.79 24.46
C GLU A 189 47.76 10.45 24.68
N PRO A 190 48.29 9.21 24.59
CA PRO A 190 48.24 8.46 23.35
C PRO A 190 48.28 6.91 23.47
N ALA A 191 47.84 6.27 22.38
CA ALA A 191 48.43 5.12 21.67
C ALA A 191 48.94 3.87 22.42
N ALA A 192 48.47 2.72 21.98
CA ALA A 192 49.25 1.70 21.30
C ALA A 192 48.48 0.40 21.12
N GLU A 193 48.23 -0.02 19.91
CA GLU A 193 48.29 -1.42 19.46
C GLU A 193 49.71 -1.99 19.73
N PRO A 194 50.00 -3.32 19.77
CA PRO A 194 49.74 -4.19 18.68
C PRO A 194 49.49 -5.70 18.96
N ALA A 195 48.87 -6.39 18.00
CA ALA A 195 49.27 -7.67 17.34
C ALA A 195 49.33 -9.00 18.09
N ALA A 196 48.85 -9.99 17.34
CA ALA A 196 49.28 -11.40 17.22
C ALA A 196 48.71 -12.40 18.27
N GLU A 197 47.89 -13.32 17.85
CA GLU A 197 48.15 -14.63 17.21
C GLU A 197 46.84 -15.25 16.75
#